data_c9ecccd71d508a5ca9402d086bdff94c
#
_entry.id   c9ecccd71d508a5ca9402d086bdff94c
#
_cell.length_a   1.000
_cell.length_b   1.000
_cell.length_c   1.000
_cell.angle_alpha   90.00
_cell.angle_beta   90.00
_cell.angle_gamma   90.00
#
_symmetry.space_group_name_H-M   'P 1'
#
loop_
_entity.id
_entity.type
_entity.pdbx_description
1 polymer ?
#
loop_
_entity_poly.entity_id
_entity_poly.type
_entity_poly.pdbx_seq_one_letter_code
_entity_poly.pdbx_strand_id
1 'polypeptide(L)'
;DGRDLLKLSKSEMEHVNGKDVAMIFQEPMTSLNPVLKVGHQIMESILFHTDATKEEAIAKALEMIKLVGIPRAEEIMECYPHELSGGMRQRIMIAMALVCNPKLLIADEPTTALDVTIQAQILDLMRKLKEEMDMSIMLITHDLGVVAEMADYVVVMYAGNVVEKGKVLDIFQNPMHPYTIGLLKSKP
;
A
#
# COMPACT_ATOMS: atom_id res chain seq x y z
N ASP A 1 12.10 -13.92 -5.78
CA ASP A 1 13.49 -14.07 -6.25
C ASP A 1 14.29 -15.14 -5.46
N GLY A 2 13.63 -15.88 -4.54
CA GLY A 2 14.24 -17.01 -3.80
C GLY A 2 15.23 -16.60 -2.69
N ARG A 3 15.41 -15.31 -2.43
CA ARG A 3 16.24 -14.83 -1.31
C ARG A 3 15.44 -14.83 0.00
N ASP A 4 16.05 -15.34 1.07
CA ASP A 4 15.49 -15.27 2.41
C ASP A 4 15.77 -13.88 3.01
N LEU A 5 14.74 -13.05 3.11
CA LEU A 5 14.86 -11.68 3.62
C LEU A 5 15.33 -11.62 5.08
N LEU A 6 15.05 -12.64 5.88
CA LEU A 6 15.47 -12.69 7.29
C LEU A 6 16.98 -12.89 7.46
N LYS A 7 17.68 -13.31 6.41
CA LYS A 7 19.14 -13.51 6.41
C LYS A 7 19.91 -12.33 5.84
N LEU A 8 19.22 -11.30 5.34
CA LEU A 8 19.87 -10.12 4.80
C LEU A 8 20.51 -9.28 5.92
N SER A 9 21.66 -8.71 5.63
CA SER A 9 22.26 -7.67 6.45
C SER A 9 21.39 -6.41 6.45
N LYS A 10 21.60 -5.52 7.42
CA LYS A 10 20.86 -4.25 7.49
C LYS A 10 20.99 -3.44 6.21
N SER A 11 22.19 -3.34 5.65
CA SER A 11 22.44 -2.60 4.40
C SER A 11 21.73 -3.22 3.21
N GLU A 12 21.73 -4.55 3.08
CA GLU A 12 20.98 -5.23 2.01
C GLU A 12 19.47 -5.03 2.16
N MET A 13 18.94 -5.06 3.39
CA MET A 13 17.53 -4.81 3.65
C MET A 13 17.14 -3.36 3.31
N GLU A 14 17.98 -2.37 3.59
CA GLU A 14 17.75 -0.98 3.19
C GLU A 14 17.61 -0.81 1.67
N HIS A 15 18.32 -1.60 0.88
CA HIS A 15 18.19 -1.61 -0.58
C HIS A 15 16.92 -2.33 -1.08
N VAL A 16 16.41 -3.30 -0.33
CA VAL A 16 15.17 -4.01 -0.67
C VAL A 16 13.95 -3.18 -0.30
N ASN A 17 13.97 -2.55 0.89
CA ASN A 17 12.88 -1.74 1.38
C ASN A 17 12.72 -0.45 0.55
N GLY A 18 11.51 -0.24 0.03
CA GLY A 18 11.18 0.90 -0.83
C GLY A 18 11.44 0.65 -2.32
N LYS A 19 12.34 -0.29 -2.68
CA LYS A 19 12.66 -0.63 -4.06
C LYS A 19 11.97 -1.91 -4.55
N ASP A 20 12.22 -3.04 -3.89
CA ASP A 20 11.62 -4.34 -4.26
C ASP A 20 10.34 -4.61 -3.46
N VAL A 21 10.31 -4.18 -2.20
CA VAL A 21 9.18 -4.31 -1.27
C VAL A 21 8.85 -2.95 -0.70
N ALA A 22 7.64 -2.49 -0.87
CA ALA A 22 7.14 -1.25 -0.27
C ALA A 22 6.01 -1.54 0.71
N MET A 23 5.76 -0.61 1.64
CA MET A 23 4.72 -0.75 2.65
C MET A 23 3.89 0.53 2.78
N ILE A 24 2.58 0.36 2.86
CA ILE A 24 1.62 1.38 3.27
C ILE A 24 1.21 1.05 4.70
N PHE A 25 1.41 2.00 5.61
CA PHE A 25 1.06 1.86 7.02
C PHE A 25 -0.40 2.27 7.29
N GLN A 26 -0.95 1.78 8.38
CA GLN A 26 -2.33 2.01 8.81
C GLN A 26 -2.71 3.49 8.96
N GLU A 27 -1.77 4.34 9.42
CA GLU A 27 -2.03 5.74 9.68
C GLU A 27 -1.24 6.67 8.75
N PRO A 28 -1.91 7.37 7.79
CA PRO A 28 -1.24 8.34 6.91
C PRO A 28 -0.59 9.50 7.66
N MET A 29 -1.14 9.86 8.84
CA MET A 29 -0.66 10.98 9.63
C MET A 29 0.72 10.75 10.26
N THR A 30 1.05 9.50 10.56
CA THR A 30 2.34 9.12 11.16
C THR A 30 3.39 8.78 10.11
N SER A 31 2.95 8.47 8.88
CA SER A 31 3.83 8.06 7.79
C SER A 31 4.40 9.23 6.99
N LEU A 32 3.67 10.36 6.93
CA LEU A 32 4.14 11.58 6.27
C LEU A 32 4.79 12.52 7.30
N ASN A 33 6.00 12.98 7.01
CA ASN A 33 6.67 13.98 7.83
C ASN A 33 5.97 15.35 7.68
N PRO A 34 5.35 15.90 8.76
CA PRO A 34 4.52 17.10 8.65
C PRO A 34 5.31 18.39 8.36
N VAL A 35 6.63 18.39 8.56
CA VAL A 35 7.50 19.56 8.35
C VAL A 35 8.23 19.56 7.00
N LEU A 36 8.01 18.51 6.18
CA LEU A 36 8.57 18.40 4.83
C LEU A 36 7.45 18.50 3.79
N LYS A 37 7.76 19.15 2.66
CA LYS A 37 6.85 19.20 1.51
C LYS A 37 6.64 17.81 0.93
N VAL A 38 5.46 17.58 0.37
CA VAL A 38 5.06 16.30 -0.23
C VAL A 38 6.03 15.88 -1.34
N GLY A 39 6.35 16.79 -2.25
CA GLY A 39 7.29 16.50 -3.35
C GLY A 39 8.66 16.07 -2.87
N HIS A 40 9.17 16.70 -1.81
CA HIS A 40 10.45 16.34 -1.22
C HIS A 40 10.45 14.88 -0.72
N GLN A 41 9.38 14.47 -0.04
CA GLN A 41 9.26 13.11 0.52
C GLN A 41 9.15 12.04 -0.57
N ILE A 42 8.43 12.32 -1.67
CA ILE A 42 8.36 11.40 -2.81
C ILE A 42 9.71 11.29 -3.51
N MET A 43 10.38 12.42 -3.75
CA MET A 43 11.68 12.45 -4.42
C MET A 43 12.78 11.78 -3.61
N GLU A 44 12.72 11.82 -2.27
CA GLU A 44 13.71 11.18 -1.40
C GLU A 44 13.84 9.69 -1.69
N SER A 45 12.72 8.99 -1.85
CA SER A 45 12.71 7.57 -2.23
C SER A 45 13.36 7.32 -3.59
N ILE A 46 13.10 8.18 -4.58
CA ILE A 46 13.69 8.07 -5.91
C ILE A 46 15.21 8.25 -5.86
N LEU A 47 15.66 9.34 -5.22
CA LEU A 47 17.08 9.68 -5.13
C LEU A 47 17.88 8.67 -4.30
N PHE A 48 17.26 8.03 -3.32
CA PHE A 48 17.90 7.00 -2.50
C PHE A 48 18.05 5.67 -3.25
N HIS A 49 17.07 5.28 -4.06
CA HIS A 49 17.02 3.95 -4.69
C HIS A 49 17.46 3.92 -6.16
N THR A 50 17.69 5.08 -6.77
CA THR A 50 18.06 5.18 -8.19
C THR A 50 19.19 6.19 -8.38
N ASP A 51 19.84 6.15 -9.56
CA ASP A 51 20.84 7.13 -9.97
C ASP A 51 20.23 8.34 -10.69
N ALA A 52 18.94 8.63 -10.41
CA ALA A 52 18.22 9.71 -11.06
C ALA A 52 18.77 11.09 -10.66
N THR A 53 18.81 11.99 -11.60
CA THR A 53 19.05 13.42 -11.33
C THR A 53 17.87 14.03 -10.58
N LYS A 54 18.06 15.21 -10.00
CA LYS A 54 16.97 15.92 -9.32
C LYS A 54 15.80 16.24 -10.26
N GLU A 55 16.10 16.61 -11.49
CA GLU A 55 15.12 16.91 -12.53
C GLU A 55 14.30 15.67 -12.91
N GLU A 56 14.94 14.51 -13.04
CA GLU A 56 14.28 13.24 -13.29
C GLU A 56 13.42 12.80 -12.10
N ALA A 57 13.90 13.01 -10.88
CA ALA A 57 13.13 12.74 -9.67
C ALA A 57 11.88 13.62 -9.56
N ILE A 58 11.96 14.91 -9.91
CA ILE A 58 10.79 15.81 -9.97
C ILE A 58 9.79 15.30 -11.01
N ALA A 59 10.24 14.97 -12.22
CA ALA A 59 9.37 14.49 -13.29
C ALA A 59 8.63 13.21 -12.88
N LYS A 60 9.35 12.25 -12.29
CA LYS A 60 8.78 10.98 -11.83
C LYS A 60 7.82 11.16 -10.65
N ALA A 61 8.13 12.06 -9.71
CA ALA A 61 7.23 12.39 -8.61
C ALA A 61 5.92 13.01 -9.12
N LEU A 62 5.99 13.94 -10.08
CA LEU A 62 4.82 14.53 -10.72
C LEU A 62 3.96 13.50 -11.45
N GLU A 63 4.60 12.60 -12.20
CA GLU A 63 3.92 11.50 -12.88
C GLU A 63 3.17 10.61 -11.88
N MET A 64 3.82 10.25 -10.78
CA MET A 64 3.21 9.40 -9.75
C MET A 64 2.04 10.09 -9.04
N ILE A 65 2.13 11.40 -8.74
CA ILE A 65 1.02 12.17 -8.15
C ILE A 65 -0.19 12.18 -9.11
N LYS A 66 0.05 12.32 -10.42
CA LYS A 66 -1.01 12.25 -11.44
C LYS A 66 -1.61 10.84 -11.52
N LEU A 67 -0.76 9.81 -11.46
CA LEU A 67 -1.17 8.39 -11.54
C LEU A 67 -2.10 8.00 -10.38
N VAL A 68 -1.83 8.49 -9.15
CA VAL A 68 -2.74 8.27 -8.01
C VAL A 68 -3.99 9.15 -8.03
N GLY A 69 -4.22 9.89 -9.12
CA GLY A 69 -5.44 10.65 -9.35
C GLY A 69 -5.56 11.94 -8.54
N ILE A 70 -4.45 12.58 -8.23
CA ILE A 70 -4.44 13.91 -7.59
C ILE A 70 -4.28 14.98 -8.68
N PRO A 71 -5.25 15.90 -8.80
CA PRO A 71 -5.16 17.02 -9.74
C PRO A 71 -4.12 18.06 -9.28
N ARG A 72 -3.63 18.87 -10.22
CA ARG A 72 -2.66 19.95 -9.95
C ARG A 72 -1.41 19.47 -9.23
N ALA A 73 -0.79 18.41 -9.77
CA ALA A 73 0.37 17.74 -9.18
C ALA A 73 1.51 18.71 -8.83
N GLU A 74 1.74 19.72 -9.66
CA GLU A 74 2.77 20.75 -9.47
C GLU A 74 2.53 21.57 -8.18
N GLU A 75 1.28 21.96 -7.91
CA GLU A 75 0.92 22.66 -6.67
C GLU A 75 1.04 21.74 -5.45
N ILE A 76 0.62 20.48 -5.58
CA ILE A 76 0.64 19.50 -4.51
C ILE A 76 2.08 19.15 -4.08
N MET A 77 3.03 19.14 -4.99
CA MET A 77 4.45 18.95 -4.65
C MET A 77 4.97 19.98 -3.64
N GLU A 78 4.43 21.19 -3.69
CA GLU A 78 4.84 22.30 -2.82
C GLU A 78 4.05 22.36 -1.50
N CYS A 79 2.97 21.58 -1.36
CA CYS A 79 2.15 21.51 -0.15
C CYS A 79 2.82 20.70 0.96
N TYR A 80 2.43 21.00 2.19
CA TYR A 80 2.72 20.17 3.36
C TYR A 80 1.59 19.17 3.63
N PRO A 81 1.85 18.04 4.30
CA PRO A 81 0.82 17.04 4.58
C PRO A 81 -0.44 17.57 5.28
N HIS A 82 -0.30 18.56 6.15
CA HIS A 82 -1.42 19.15 6.90
C HIS A 82 -2.36 19.99 6.01
N GLU A 83 -1.93 20.41 4.83
CA GLU A 83 -2.75 21.16 3.86
C GLU A 83 -3.62 20.22 2.99
N LEU A 84 -3.42 18.90 3.08
CA LEU A 84 -4.13 17.89 2.30
C LEU A 84 -5.29 17.28 3.08
N SER A 85 -6.35 16.89 2.35
CA SER A 85 -7.43 16.06 2.91
C SER A 85 -6.93 14.65 3.27
N GLY A 86 -7.70 13.91 4.10
CA GLY A 86 -7.35 12.52 4.47
C GLY A 86 -7.15 11.61 3.25
N GLY A 87 -8.07 11.64 2.29
CA GLY A 87 -7.96 10.87 1.05
C GLY A 87 -6.78 11.29 0.17
N MET A 88 -6.43 12.58 0.13
CA MET A 88 -5.22 13.03 -0.59
C MET A 88 -3.94 12.54 0.10
N ARG A 89 -3.86 12.61 1.42
CA ARG A 89 -2.71 12.05 2.17
C ARG A 89 -2.54 10.57 1.91
N GLN A 90 -3.63 9.80 1.88
CA GLN A 90 -3.59 8.38 1.55
C GLN A 90 -3.05 8.14 0.14
N ARG A 91 -3.51 8.89 -0.85
CA ARG A 91 -3.02 8.82 -2.23
C ARG A 91 -1.53 9.19 -2.33
N ILE A 92 -1.06 10.19 -1.60
CA ILE A 92 0.36 10.54 -1.53
C ILE A 92 1.19 9.42 -0.90
N MET A 93 0.70 8.79 0.16
CA MET A 93 1.36 7.63 0.78
C MET A 93 1.48 6.46 -0.20
N ILE A 94 0.43 6.20 -0.98
CA ILE A 94 0.47 5.22 -2.07
C ILE A 94 1.51 5.63 -3.14
N ALA A 95 1.53 6.90 -3.54
CA ALA A 95 2.50 7.42 -4.50
C ALA A 95 3.95 7.23 -4.02
N MET A 96 4.23 7.55 -2.75
CA MET A 96 5.55 7.34 -2.14
C MET A 96 5.95 5.87 -2.12
N ALA A 97 5.03 4.97 -1.79
CA ALA A 97 5.29 3.54 -1.74
C ALA A 97 5.58 2.96 -3.14
N LEU A 98 4.93 3.48 -4.18
CA LEU A 98 4.98 2.92 -5.54
C LEU A 98 6.00 3.59 -6.47
N VAL A 99 6.56 4.73 -6.09
CA VAL A 99 7.41 5.53 -6.98
C VAL A 99 8.67 4.80 -7.48
N CYS A 100 9.14 3.79 -6.75
CA CYS A 100 10.26 2.94 -7.15
C CYS A 100 9.85 1.65 -7.88
N ASN A 101 8.58 1.50 -8.27
CA ASN A 101 8.02 0.32 -8.95
C ASN A 101 8.30 -0.99 -8.20
N PRO A 102 7.85 -1.14 -6.94
CA PRO A 102 8.11 -2.33 -6.15
C PRO A 102 7.43 -3.57 -6.74
N LYS A 103 8.01 -4.74 -6.54
CA LYS A 103 7.42 -6.03 -6.93
C LYS A 103 6.32 -6.47 -5.96
N LEU A 104 6.42 -6.05 -4.70
CA LEU A 104 5.48 -6.37 -3.63
C LEU A 104 5.11 -5.10 -2.86
N LEU A 105 3.82 -4.82 -2.78
CA LEU A 105 3.25 -3.82 -1.89
C LEU A 105 2.59 -4.52 -0.69
N ILE A 106 3.05 -4.21 0.52
CA ILE A 106 2.38 -4.59 1.76
C ILE A 106 1.47 -3.44 2.15
N ALA A 107 0.18 -3.67 2.23
CA ALA A 107 -0.82 -2.66 2.60
C ALA A 107 -1.48 -3.06 3.93
N ASP A 108 -1.09 -2.38 5.00
CA ASP A 108 -1.59 -2.62 6.35
C ASP A 108 -2.76 -1.69 6.65
N GLU A 109 -3.97 -2.25 6.60
CA GLU A 109 -5.25 -1.54 6.77
C GLU A 109 -5.33 -0.21 5.98
N PRO A 110 -5.08 -0.22 4.65
CA PRO A 110 -4.86 1.00 3.87
C PRO A 110 -6.08 1.91 3.76
N THR A 111 -7.24 1.48 4.21
CA THR A 111 -8.51 2.23 4.14
C THR A 111 -9.12 2.53 5.51
N THR A 112 -8.45 2.16 6.60
CA THR A 112 -8.90 2.45 7.97
C THR A 112 -8.98 3.96 8.19
N ALA A 113 -10.02 4.40 8.90
CA ALA A 113 -10.34 5.81 9.17
C ALA A 113 -10.72 6.66 7.93
N LEU A 114 -11.00 6.05 6.79
CA LEU A 114 -11.59 6.72 5.63
C LEU A 114 -13.10 6.49 5.58
N ASP A 115 -13.83 7.46 5.03
CA ASP A 115 -15.24 7.24 4.71
C ASP A 115 -15.40 6.21 3.59
N VAL A 116 -16.58 5.56 3.53
CA VAL A 116 -16.88 4.45 2.62
C VAL A 116 -16.61 4.81 1.14
N THR A 117 -16.91 6.04 0.75
CA THR A 117 -16.71 6.50 -0.63
C THR A 117 -15.23 6.61 -0.98
N ILE A 118 -14.44 7.19 -0.10
CA ILE A 118 -12.98 7.32 -0.27
C ILE A 118 -12.33 5.94 -0.19
N GLN A 119 -12.78 5.07 0.73
CA GLN A 119 -12.31 3.69 0.81
C GLN A 119 -12.46 2.97 -0.53
N ALA A 120 -13.65 2.97 -1.14
CA ALA A 120 -13.88 2.36 -2.45
C ALA A 120 -12.94 2.92 -3.54
N GLN A 121 -12.76 4.24 -3.56
CA GLN A 121 -11.84 4.88 -4.52
C GLN A 121 -10.38 4.47 -4.33
N ILE A 122 -9.93 4.27 -3.10
CA ILE A 122 -8.57 3.81 -2.80
C ILE A 122 -8.37 2.36 -3.22
N LEU A 123 -9.35 1.48 -2.98
CA LEU A 123 -9.29 0.09 -3.39
C LEU A 123 -9.29 -0.06 -4.92
N ASP A 124 -10.12 0.70 -5.62
CA ASP A 124 -10.12 0.78 -7.09
C ASP A 124 -8.77 1.25 -7.64
N LEU A 125 -8.20 2.30 -7.03
CA LEU A 125 -6.88 2.80 -7.38
C LEU A 125 -5.81 1.69 -7.20
N MET A 126 -5.80 1.00 -6.06
CA MET A 126 -4.83 -0.06 -5.78
C MET A 126 -4.96 -1.23 -6.77
N ARG A 127 -6.20 -1.61 -7.15
CA ARG A 127 -6.45 -2.65 -8.15
C ARG A 127 -5.87 -2.26 -9.52
N LYS A 128 -6.16 -1.03 -9.96
CA LYS A 128 -5.65 -0.49 -11.21
C LYS A 128 -4.11 -0.45 -11.23
N LEU A 129 -3.50 0.05 -10.15
CA LEU A 129 -2.04 0.13 -10.06
C LEU A 129 -1.38 -1.27 -9.98
N LYS A 130 -2.02 -2.26 -9.34
CA LYS A 130 -1.57 -3.67 -9.36
C LYS A 130 -1.40 -4.19 -10.79
N GLU A 131 -2.39 -3.92 -11.65
CA GLU A 131 -2.39 -4.37 -13.05
C GLU A 131 -1.39 -3.56 -13.90
N GLU A 132 -1.40 -2.23 -13.79
CA GLU A 132 -0.54 -1.35 -14.59
C GLU A 132 0.97 -1.53 -14.28
N MET A 133 1.31 -1.84 -13.03
CA MET A 133 2.70 -1.96 -12.57
C MET A 133 3.18 -3.42 -12.45
N ASP A 134 2.34 -4.40 -12.79
CA ASP A 134 2.63 -5.85 -12.67
C ASP A 134 3.21 -6.23 -11.30
N MET A 135 2.58 -5.73 -10.23
CA MET A 135 3.01 -5.95 -8.85
C MET A 135 2.05 -6.86 -8.08
N SER A 136 2.57 -7.50 -7.03
CA SER A 136 1.76 -8.24 -6.06
C SER A 136 1.37 -7.33 -4.90
N ILE A 137 0.16 -7.52 -4.35
CA ILE A 137 -0.29 -6.83 -3.13
C ILE A 137 -0.51 -7.86 -2.03
N MET A 138 0.13 -7.66 -0.88
CA MET A 138 -0.20 -8.33 0.37
C MET A 138 -1.06 -7.38 1.21
N LEU A 139 -2.36 -7.62 1.22
CA LEU A 139 -3.33 -6.82 1.94
C LEU A 139 -3.56 -7.39 3.34
N ILE A 140 -3.34 -6.58 4.39
CA ILE A 140 -3.69 -6.90 5.77
C ILE A 140 -4.94 -6.09 6.10
N THR A 141 -6.02 -6.78 6.46
CA THR A 141 -7.31 -6.14 6.77
C THR A 141 -8.19 -7.05 7.60
N HIS A 142 -9.07 -6.46 8.38
CA HIS A 142 -10.16 -7.14 9.08
C HIS A 142 -11.49 -7.05 8.30
N ASP A 143 -11.52 -6.35 7.17
CA ASP A 143 -12.73 -6.20 6.36
C ASP A 143 -12.88 -7.33 5.33
N LEU A 144 -13.80 -8.25 5.62
CA LEU A 144 -14.09 -9.39 4.74
C LEU A 144 -14.65 -8.97 3.38
N GLY A 145 -15.33 -7.83 3.29
CA GLY A 145 -15.80 -7.28 2.01
C GLY A 145 -14.62 -6.92 1.11
N VAL A 146 -13.63 -6.23 1.68
CA VAL A 146 -12.39 -5.88 0.99
C VAL A 146 -11.63 -7.14 0.57
N VAL A 147 -11.55 -8.16 1.45
CA VAL A 147 -10.93 -9.46 1.13
C VAL A 147 -11.63 -10.12 -0.05
N ALA A 148 -12.95 -10.20 -0.03
CA ALA A 148 -13.74 -10.84 -1.10
C ALA A 148 -13.56 -10.15 -2.46
N GLU A 149 -13.34 -8.85 -2.45
CA GLU A 149 -13.21 -8.02 -3.65
C GLU A 149 -11.78 -7.99 -4.23
N MET A 150 -10.76 -7.99 -3.36
CA MET A 150 -9.37 -7.72 -3.75
C MET A 150 -8.47 -8.94 -3.77
N ALA A 151 -8.76 -9.99 -2.98
CA ALA A 151 -7.84 -11.08 -2.76
C ALA A 151 -8.05 -12.26 -3.74
N ASP A 152 -6.95 -12.79 -4.25
CA ASP A 152 -6.94 -14.08 -4.96
C ASP A 152 -6.78 -15.24 -3.98
N TYR A 153 -6.00 -15.02 -2.91
CA TYR A 153 -5.64 -16.00 -1.89
C TYR A 153 -5.70 -15.38 -0.49
N VAL A 154 -6.22 -16.13 0.46
CA VAL A 154 -6.45 -15.65 1.84
C VAL A 154 -5.65 -16.48 2.84
N VAL A 155 -5.09 -15.79 3.83
CA VAL A 155 -4.47 -16.39 5.01
C VAL A 155 -5.19 -15.85 6.23
N VAL A 156 -5.90 -16.73 6.94
CA VAL A 156 -6.61 -16.37 8.19
C VAL A 156 -5.67 -16.60 9.37
N MET A 157 -5.51 -15.56 10.19
CA MET A 157 -4.66 -15.59 11.38
C MET A 157 -5.49 -15.41 12.65
N TYR A 158 -5.14 -16.16 13.70
CA TYR A 158 -5.69 -16.01 15.03
C TYR A 158 -4.59 -16.16 16.09
N ALA A 159 -4.51 -15.24 17.03
CA ALA A 159 -3.51 -15.22 18.10
C ALA A 159 -2.07 -15.44 17.59
N GLY A 160 -1.69 -14.79 16.48
CA GLY A 160 -0.36 -14.89 15.88
C GLY A 160 -0.09 -16.15 15.06
N ASN A 161 -1.05 -17.07 14.96
CA ASN A 161 -0.91 -18.31 14.20
C ASN A 161 -1.77 -18.31 12.94
N VAL A 162 -1.29 -18.91 11.86
CA VAL A 162 -2.07 -19.21 10.68
C VAL A 162 -3.01 -20.37 10.99
N VAL A 163 -4.32 -20.13 10.95
CA VAL A 163 -5.33 -21.16 11.26
C VAL A 163 -5.98 -21.75 10.02
N GLU A 164 -6.05 -20.99 8.94
CA GLU A 164 -6.59 -21.44 7.66
C GLU A 164 -6.00 -20.65 6.50
N LYS A 165 -5.87 -21.26 5.32
CA LYS A 165 -5.41 -20.59 4.11
C LYS A 165 -5.97 -21.27 2.86
N GLY A 166 -6.28 -20.49 1.83
CA GLY A 166 -6.82 -21.03 0.58
C GLY A 166 -7.17 -19.94 -0.42
N LYS A 167 -7.70 -20.32 -1.57
CA LYS A 167 -8.28 -19.37 -2.51
C LYS A 167 -9.47 -18.66 -1.84
N VAL A 168 -9.70 -17.40 -2.22
CA VAL A 168 -10.78 -16.61 -1.64
C VAL A 168 -12.14 -17.32 -1.68
N LEU A 169 -12.49 -17.92 -2.82
CA LEU A 169 -13.75 -18.65 -2.97
C LEU A 169 -13.87 -19.85 -2.02
N ASP A 170 -12.79 -20.61 -1.83
CA ASP A 170 -12.81 -21.78 -0.94
C ASP A 170 -13.01 -21.34 0.52
N ILE A 171 -12.31 -20.29 0.97
CA ILE A 171 -12.44 -19.75 2.33
C ILE A 171 -13.84 -19.21 2.59
N PHE A 172 -14.46 -18.53 1.61
CA PHE A 172 -15.81 -17.96 1.79
C PHE A 172 -16.94 -18.97 1.67
N GLN A 173 -16.81 -19.98 0.78
CA GLN A 173 -17.85 -20.97 0.53
C GLN A 173 -17.76 -22.18 1.45
N ASN A 174 -16.54 -22.64 1.78
CA ASN A 174 -16.29 -23.87 2.52
C ASN A 174 -15.23 -23.68 3.61
N PRO A 175 -15.42 -22.73 4.56
CA PRO A 175 -14.47 -22.54 5.66
C PRO A 175 -14.39 -23.78 6.53
N MET A 176 -13.19 -24.21 6.88
CA MET A 176 -12.96 -25.44 7.64
C MET A 176 -12.65 -25.17 9.12
N HIS A 177 -11.96 -24.06 9.41
CA HIS A 177 -11.58 -23.74 10.78
C HIS A 177 -12.72 -23.06 11.55
N PRO A 178 -13.02 -23.44 12.81
CA PRO A 178 -14.11 -22.84 13.59
C PRO A 178 -14.02 -21.31 13.74
N TYR A 179 -12.83 -20.76 13.84
CA TYR A 179 -12.61 -19.30 13.89
C TYR A 179 -13.03 -18.64 12.57
N THR A 180 -12.65 -19.20 11.41
CA THR A 180 -13.03 -18.67 10.09
C THR A 180 -14.55 -18.70 9.92
N ILE A 181 -15.19 -19.82 10.32
CA ILE A 181 -16.65 -19.97 10.29
C ILE A 181 -17.32 -18.89 11.16
N GLY A 182 -16.80 -18.68 12.37
CA GLY A 182 -17.30 -17.65 13.28
C GLY A 182 -17.13 -16.24 12.72
N LEU A 183 -15.95 -15.95 12.14
CA LEU A 183 -15.64 -14.66 11.53
C LEU A 183 -16.58 -14.33 10.37
N LEU A 184 -16.83 -15.28 9.47
CA LEU A 184 -17.75 -15.10 8.33
C LEU A 184 -19.23 -14.95 8.77
N LYS A 185 -19.63 -15.62 9.85
CA LYS A 185 -20.99 -15.52 10.39
C LYS A 185 -21.24 -14.26 11.23
N SER A 186 -20.19 -13.59 11.69
CA SER A 186 -20.30 -12.39 12.54
C SER A 186 -20.62 -11.10 11.76
N LYS A 187 -20.52 -11.13 10.43
CA LYS A 187 -20.97 -10.02 9.58
C LYS A 187 -22.44 -10.25 9.18
N PRO A 188 -23.29 -9.21 9.31
CA PRO A 188 -24.67 -9.25 8.87
C PRO A 188 -24.81 -9.35 7.35
#